data_844c4ca1b9cd4ca8847cc02094a2bb92
#
_entry.id   844c4ca1b9cd4ca8847cc02094a2bb92
#
_cell.length_a   1.000
_cell.length_b   1.000
_cell.length_c   1.000
_cell.angle_alpha   90.00
_cell.angle_beta   90.00
_cell.angle_gamma   90.00
#
_symmetry.space_group_name_H-M   'P 1'
#
loop_
_entity.id
_entity.type
_entity.pdbx_description
1 polymer ?
#
loop_
_entity_poly.entity_id
_entity_poly.type
_entity_poly.pdbx_seq_one_letter_code
_entity_poly.pdbx_strand_id
1 'polypeptide(L)'
;MELRKALIAGMFAVSGAAVAAQPATTAQPRRTPAPEVLLPAPAPAPIVAPPAPTTKSGAPVIGIPEVQPLPVNEPVMAWPVADARALLAVIDTIESEGLFSKDYQPEALRAAIAAGPGQALDAVASKSFAWLAEDLRDGRTPMESRVQWFAVDPDQDVTPTTGLMTKALATHNVAGTLAELAPTHPDYQALKAALATTPRADTATRSKIRINMDRWRWLRRDLGEIYLIANVPEYQLRLMKANHQLVKTFRTVVGKPGRTATPQLAEEVKAVVFNPTWTVPQSIVVGEGLGASLMRAPRKGYKVTRNSDGSLTVVQQPGPSNSLGVIKIDMPNPHAIYLHDTPAKQYFNQPIRAESHGCIRTQNALVLGMTMAIMGADMPQEQLVANATSGKYTKVPMTRTFPVYISYFTMGQDTGMTGRVVSYADIYRRDAPVLASFAKARELKTTQRISSEPVIQLDNPL
;
A
#
# COMPACT_ATOMS: atom_id res chain seq x y z
N MET A 1 -10.38 -28.02 -12.18
CA MET A 1 -9.95 -27.24 -10.98
C MET A 1 -8.79 -27.90 -10.27
N GLU A 2 -8.77 -29.19 -10.06
CA GLU A 2 -7.67 -29.96 -9.41
C GLU A 2 -6.35 -29.99 -10.20
N LEU A 3 -6.41 -30.11 -11.53
CA LEU A 3 -5.20 -30.10 -12.38
C LEU A 3 -4.44 -28.76 -12.32
N ARG A 4 -5.15 -27.65 -12.15
CA ARG A 4 -4.56 -26.30 -11.99
C ARG A 4 -3.84 -26.12 -10.66
N LYS A 5 -4.36 -26.73 -9.58
CA LYS A 5 -3.71 -26.69 -8.25
C LYS A 5 -2.38 -27.44 -8.26
N ALA A 6 -2.31 -28.56 -8.97
CA ALA A 6 -1.09 -29.33 -9.12
C ALA A 6 0.00 -28.61 -9.95
N LEU A 7 -0.43 -27.87 -10.99
CA LEU A 7 0.52 -27.10 -11.84
C LEU A 7 1.17 -25.94 -11.07
N ILE A 8 0.38 -25.23 -10.26
CA ILE A 8 0.91 -24.13 -9.43
C ILE A 8 1.92 -24.67 -8.40
N ALA A 9 1.65 -25.80 -7.78
CA ALA A 9 2.58 -26.44 -6.86
C ALA A 9 3.89 -26.86 -7.55
N GLY A 10 3.81 -27.39 -8.80
CA GLY A 10 4.98 -27.81 -9.58
C GLY A 10 5.91 -26.65 -9.98
N MET A 11 5.34 -25.47 -10.33
CA MET A 11 6.16 -24.30 -10.68
C MET A 11 6.94 -23.71 -9.49
N PHE A 12 6.51 -23.96 -8.28
CA PHE A 12 7.18 -23.47 -7.07
C PHE A 12 8.28 -24.43 -6.55
N ALA A 13 8.29 -25.68 -6.98
CA ALA A 13 9.23 -26.70 -6.53
C ALA A 13 10.61 -26.65 -7.24
N VAL A 14 10.74 -25.99 -8.38
CA VAL A 14 11.96 -25.99 -9.22
C VAL A 14 13.05 -25.01 -8.73
N SER A 15 12.84 -24.23 -7.68
CA SER A 15 13.82 -23.24 -7.17
C SER A 15 14.84 -23.81 -6.15
N GLY A 16 14.91 -25.12 -5.98
CA GLY A 16 15.76 -25.79 -4.99
C GLY A 16 16.87 -26.67 -5.57
N ALA A 17 17.48 -26.34 -6.72
CA ALA A 17 18.67 -27.05 -7.19
C ALA A 17 19.88 -26.64 -6.35
N ALA A 18 20.40 -27.60 -5.59
CA ALA A 18 21.59 -27.48 -4.77
C ALA A 18 22.82 -27.15 -5.62
N VAL A 19 23.51 -26.07 -5.25
CA VAL A 19 24.88 -25.81 -5.68
C VAL A 19 25.81 -26.72 -4.84
N ALA A 20 26.51 -27.64 -5.50
CA ALA A 20 27.52 -28.49 -4.90
C ALA A 20 28.64 -27.61 -4.28
N ALA A 21 29.01 -27.92 -3.06
CA ALA A 21 30.11 -27.28 -2.35
C ALA A 21 31.45 -27.64 -2.97
N GLN A 22 32.23 -26.63 -3.33
CA GLN A 22 33.68 -26.81 -3.58
C GLN A 22 34.46 -26.62 -2.26
N PRO A 23 35.60 -27.33 -2.08
CA PRO A 23 36.33 -27.31 -0.82
C PRO A 23 37.04 -25.97 -0.57
N ALA A 24 37.06 -25.57 0.68
CA ALA A 24 37.65 -24.34 1.16
C ALA A 24 39.17 -24.30 1.01
N THR A 25 39.65 -23.26 0.34
CA THR A 25 41.08 -22.88 0.38
C THR A 25 41.32 -21.99 1.58
N THR A 26 42.27 -22.35 2.42
CA THR A 26 42.70 -21.65 3.62
C THR A 26 43.19 -20.23 3.31
N ALA A 27 42.46 -19.20 3.80
CA ALA A 27 42.86 -17.80 3.72
C ALA A 27 43.60 -17.35 5.01
N GLN A 28 44.73 -16.73 4.84
CA GLN A 28 45.52 -16.09 5.89
C GLN A 28 44.75 -14.92 6.54
N PRO A 29 44.98 -14.60 7.83
CA PRO A 29 44.29 -13.53 8.54
C PRO A 29 44.70 -12.14 8.01
N ARG A 30 43.72 -11.36 7.55
CA ARG A 30 43.91 -9.93 7.23
C ARG A 30 43.97 -9.11 8.52
N ARG A 31 44.98 -8.26 8.59
CA ARG A 31 45.11 -7.24 9.64
C ARG A 31 43.96 -6.27 9.58
N THR A 32 43.29 -6.05 10.69
CA THR A 32 42.29 -5.00 10.91
C THR A 32 42.96 -3.62 10.86
N PRO A 33 42.48 -2.65 10.09
CA PRO A 33 42.88 -1.26 10.19
C PRO A 33 42.32 -0.61 11.48
N ALA A 34 43.10 0.29 12.08
CA ALA A 34 42.71 1.06 13.25
C ALA A 34 41.52 1.98 12.97
N PRO A 35 40.71 2.33 13.98
CA PRO A 35 39.56 3.20 13.80
C PRO A 35 39.99 4.61 13.40
N GLU A 36 39.46 5.07 12.26
CA GLU A 36 39.61 6.44 11.77
C GLU A 36 38.71 7.37 12.60
N VAL A 37 39.32 8.38 13.21
CA VAL A 37 38.60 9.41 13.97
C VAL A 37 37.89 10.33 13.00
N LEU A 38 36.56 10.16 12.87
CA LEU A 38 35.72 11.07 12.10
C LEU A 38 35.56 12.41 12.81
N LEU A 39 36.16 13.46 12.23
CA LEU A 39 35.88 14.85 12.60
C LEU A 39 34.43 15.19 12.28
N PRO A 40 33.73 16.00 13.10
CA PRO A 40 32.34 16.38 12.83
C PRO A 40 32.26 17.22 11.57
N ALA A 41 31.27 16.91 10.73
CA ALA A 41 30.98 17.64 9.51
C ALA A 41 30.58 19.10 9.81
N PRO A 42 30.99 20.08 8.97
CA PRO A 42 30.62 21.49 9.14
C PRO A 42 29.09 21.64 8.97
N ALA A 43 28.49 22.53 9.77
CA ALA A 43 27.08 22.88 9.74
C ALA A 43 26.67 23.37 8.32
N PRO A 44 25.48 22.99 7.83
CA PRO A 44 25.00 23.46 6.53
C PRO A 44 24.76 24.98 6.58
N ALA A 45 25.23 25.66 5.51
CA ALA A 45 24.93 27.06 5.28
C ALA A 45 23.43 27.33 5.13
N PRO A 46 22.93 28.52 5.51
CA PRO A 46 21.52 28.85 5.39
C PRO A 46 21.08 28.83 3.93
N ILE A 47 20.02 28.07 3.66
CA ILE A 47 19.39 28.00 2.33
C ILE A 47 18.65 29.31 2.10
N VAL A 48 19.17 30.14 1.21
CA VAL A 48 18.46 31.29 0.65
C VAL A 48 17.38 30.75 -0.29
N ALA A 49 16.13 31.03 0.01
CA ALA A 49 15.00 30.65 -0.86
C ALA A 49 15.14 31.33 -2.23
N PRO A 50 14.93 30.60 -3.34
CA PRO A 50 14.90 31.22 -4.67
C PRO A 50 13.69 32.16 -4.80
N PRO A 51 13.82 33.27 -5.55
CA PRO A 51 12.71 34.18 -5.79
C PRO A 51 11.58 33.47 -6.54
N ALA A 52 10.35 33.80 -6.19
CA ALA A 52 9.13 33.29 -6.80
C ALA A 52 9.15 33.52 -8.33
N PRO A 53 8.73 32.54 -9.15
CA PRO A 53 8.65 32.73 -10.59
C PRO A 53 7.56 33.75 -10.94
N THR A 54 7.93 34.80 -11.66
CA THR A 54 6.99 35.75 -12.28
C THR A 54 6.23 35.05 -13.37
N THR A 55 4.92 34.88 -13.21
CA THR A 55 4.01 34.34 -14.21
C THR A 55 3.88 35.30 -15.39
N LYS A 56 4.25 34.87 -16.59
CA LYS A 56 3.76 35.44 -17.84
C LYS A 56 2.42 34.82 -18.17
N SER A 57 1.44 35.70 -18.32
CA SER A 57 0.06 35.51 -18.73
C SER A 57 -0.14 34.53 -19.89
N GLY A 58 -1.19 33.71 -19.79
CA GLY A 58 -1.84 33.16 -20.98
C GLY A 58 -2.56 31.85 -20.78
N ALA A 59 -3.79 31.89 -20.46
CA ALA A 59 -4.97 31.07 -20.62
C ALA A 59 -5.64 30.75 -19.27
N PRO A 60 -6.98 30.91 -19.15
CA PRO A 60 -7.67 30.59 -17.91
C PRO A 60 -7.62 29.09 -17.70
N VAL A 61 -6.91 28.66 -16.69
CA VAL A 61 -7.12 27.34 -16.08
C VAL A 61 -8.54 27.39 -15.53
N ILE A 62 -9.46 26.66 -16.15
CA ILE A 62 -10.77 26.39 -15.58
C ILE A 62 -10.47 25.59 -14.32
N GLY A 63 -10.37 26.29 -13.18
CA GLY A 63 -10.27 25.67 -11.89
C GLY A 63 -11.51 24.81 -11.70
N ILE A 64 -11.33 23.51 -11.54
CA ILE A 64 -12.36 22.65 -10.97
C ILE A 64 -12.68 23.30 -9.62
N PRO A 65 -13.93 23.74 -9.35
CA PRO A 65 -14.24 24.34 -8.07
C PRO A 65 -13.87 23.33 -6.99
N GLU A 66 -13.06 23.75 -6.03
CA GLU A 66 -12.74 22.99 -4.84
C GLU A 66 -14.05 22.73 -4.10
N VAL A 67 -14.65 21.57 -4.38
CA VAL A 67 -15.87 21.15 -3.70
C VAL A 67 -15.43 20.80 -2.28
N GLN A 68 -15.67 21.72 -1.35
CA GLN A 68 -15.46 21.43 0.06
C GLN A 68 -16.35 20.24 0.44
N PRO A 69 -15.78 19.15 0.94
CA PRO A 69 -16.57 17.98 1.31
C PRO A 69 -17.54 18.35 2.42
N LEU A 70 -18.82 18.07 2.18
CA LEU A 70 -19.87 18.32 3.16
C LEU A 70 -19.68 17.39 4.36
N PRO A 71 -19.91 17.88 5.60
CA PRO A 71 -19.93 17.03 6.77
C PRO A 71 -21.06 16.00 6.64
N VAL A 72 -20.79 14.75 6.98
CA VAL A 72 -21.80 13.69 7.03
C VAL A 72 -22.58 13.83 8.33
N ASN A 73 -23.85 14.21 8.25
CA ASN A 73 -24.77 14.20 9.37
C ASN A 73 -25.45 12.83 9.43
N GLU A 74 -25.07 12.01 10.40
CA GLU A 74 -25.76 10.75 10.66
C GLU A 74 -27.14 11.03 11.27
N PRO A 75 -28.18 10.27 10.88
CA PRO A 75 -29.49 10.44 11.45
C PRO A 75 -29.50 10.08 12.94
N VAL A 76 -30.25 10.84 13.72
CA VAL A 76 -30.54 10.50 15.12
C VAL A 76 -31.64 9.47 15.12
N MET A 77 -31.37 8.29 15.73
CA MET A 77 -32.34 7.20 15.89
C MET A 77 -32.76 7.07 17.34
N ALA A 78 -33.94 6.49 17.58
CA ALA A 78 -34.40 6.18 18.93
C ALA A 78 -33.61 5.00 19.52
N TRP A 79 -33.03 5.18 20.70
CA TRP A 79 -32.18 4.20 21.35
C TRP A 79 -32.84 3.59 22.58
N PRO A 80 -33.13 2.28 22.60
CA PRO A 80 -33.42 1.58 23.85
C PRO A 80 -32.25 1.71 24.83
N VAL A 81 -32.54 1.94 26.11
CA VAL A 81 -31.50 2.06 27.14
C VAL A 81 -30.59 0.83 27.19
N ALA A 82 -31.14 -0.37 26.94
CA ALA A 82 -30.35 -1.61 26.89
C ALA A 82 -29.31 -1.60 25.77
N ASP A 83 -29.68 -1.14 24.57
CA ASP A 83 -28.79 -1.06 23.40
C ASP A 83 -27.72 0.04 23.60
N ALA A 84 -28.10 1.17 24.22
CA ALA A 84 -27.14 2.21 24.60
C ALA A 84 -26.12 1.71 25.64
N ARG A 85 -26.52 0.87 26.60
CA ARG A 85 -25.59 0.21 27.51
C ARG A 85 -24.67 -0.78 26.80
N ALA A 86 -25.19 -1.55 25.85
CA ALA A 86 -24.37 -2.42 25.01
C ALA A 86 -23.32 -1.63 24.20
N LEU A 87 -23.70 -0.47 23.63
CA LEU A 87 -22.77 0.44 22.96
C LEU A 87 -21.68 0.94 23.92
N LEU A 88 -22.06 1.39 25.12
CA LEU A 88 -21.11 1.87 26.12
C LEU A 88 -20.10 0.77 26.51
N ALA A 89 -20.55 -0.47 26.68
CA ALA A 89 -19.68 -1.60 27.00
C ALA A 89 -18.65 -1.87 25.87
N VAL A 90 -19.05 -1.72 24.61
CA VAL A 90 -18.10 -1.81 23.46
C VAL A 90 -17.09 -0.66 23.52
N ILE A 91 -17.55 0.57 23.77
CA ILE A 91 -16.68 1.74 23.87
C ILE A 91 -15.67 1.60 25.01
N ASP A 92 -16.08 1.09 26.18
CA ASP A 92 -15.21 0.90 27.34
C ASP A 92 -14.07 -0.13 27.07
N THR A 93 -14.27 -1.05 26.10
CA THR A 93 -13.28 -2.09 25.74
C THR A 93 -12.59 -1.85 24.39
N ILE A 94 -12.90 -0.77 23.70
CA ILE A 94 -12.46 -0.53 22.31
C ILE A 94 -10.94 -0.37 22.15
N GLU A 95 -10.22 -0.13 23.24
CA GLU A 95 -8.76 -0.09 23.21
C GLU A 95 -8.13 -1.39 22.72
N SER A 96 -8.83 -2.52 22.85
CA SER A 96 -8.42 -3.80 22.29
C SER A 96 -8.37 -3.80 20.76
N GLU A 97 -9.16 -2.93 20.12
CA GLU A 97 -9.14 -2.66 18.68
C GLU A 97 -8.14 -1.55 18.30
N GLY A 98 -7.33 -1.06 19.24
CA GLY A 98 -6.35 0.01 18.98
C GLY A 98 -6.94 1.41 18.88
N LEU A 99 -8.25 1.56 19.08
CA LEU A 99 -8.96 2.84 19.12
C LEU A 99 -8.95 3.44 20.54
N PHE A 100 -9.49 4.64 20.68
CA PHE A 100 -9.48 5.36 21.97
C PHE A 100 -10.91 5.59 22.45
N SER A 101 -11.28 5.04 23.61
CA SER A 101 -12.62 5.16 24.20
C SER A 101 -13.08 6.62 24.29
N LYS A 102 -12.19 7.53 24.66
CA LYS A 102 -12.46 8.99 24.78
C LYS A 102 -13.05 9.62 23.51
N ASP A 103 -12.75 9.07 22.32
CA ASP A 103 -13.19 9.62 21.06
C ASP A 103 -14.70 9.43 20.81
N TYR A 104 -15.35 8.52 21.56
CA TYR A 104 -16.75 8.13 21.39
C TYR A 104 -17.64 8.58 22.53
N GLN A 105 -17.25 9.62 23.26
CA GLN A 105 -18.03 10.31 24.29
C GLN A 105 -18.59 9.41 25.41
N PRO A 106 -17.80 8.52 26.02
CA PRO A 106 -18.31 7.55 27.01
C PRO A 106 -18.98 8.22 28.19
N GLU A 107 -18.46 9.34 28.69
CA GLU A 107 -19.04 10.04 29.85
C GLU A 107 -20.40 10.67 29.52
N ALA A 108 -20.53 11.30 28.33
CA ALA A 108 -21.80 11.85 27.87
C ALA A 108 -22.85 10.73 27.68
N LEU A 109 -22.43 9.59 27.09
CA LEU A 109 -23.31 8.43 26.90
C LEU A 109 -23.73 7.85 28.24
N ARG A 110 -22.83 7.72 29.23
CA ARG A 110 -23.12 7.24 30.58
C ARG A 110 -24.14 8.13 31.28
N ALA A 111 -23.97 9.44 31.20
CA ALA A 111 -24.91 10.42 31.76
C ALA A 111 -26.28 10.35 31.08
N ALA A 112 -26.33 10.23 29.74
CA ALA A 112 -27.59 10.13 29.01
C ALA A 112 -28.34 8.81 29.33
N ILE A 113 -27.63 7.69 29.49
CA ILE A 113 -28.19 6.41 29.93
C ILE A 113 -28.81 6.53 31.34
N ALA A 114 -28.15 7.23 32.25
CA ALA A 114 -28.64 7.45 33.62
C ALA A 114 -29.91 8.33 33.66
N ALA A 115 -29.99 9.30 32.73
CA ALA A 115 -31.18 10.16 32.58
C ALA A 115 -32.39 9.40 31.98
N GLY A 116 -32.18 8.27 31.32
CA GLY A 116 -33.26 7.44 30.76
C GLY A 116 -33.53 7.74 29.26
N PRO A 117 -34.61 7.14 28.72
CA PRO A 117 -34.92 7.29 27.28
C PRO A 117 -35.34 8.74 26.95
N GLY A 118 -34.98 9.18 25.71
CA GLY A 118 -35.34 10.50 25.21
C GLY A 118 -34.30 11.09 24.28
N GLN A 119 -34.56 12.27 23.74
CA GLN A 119 -33.74 12.91 22.71
C GLN A 119 -32.25 13.04 23.07
N ALA A 120 -31.93 13.26 24.35
CA ALA A 120 -30.53 13.37 24.78
C ALA A 120 -29.79 12.04 24.61
N LEU A 121 -30.42 10.91 25.00
CA LEU A 121 -29.87 9.57 24.79
C LEU A 121 -29.74 9.28 23.30
N ASP A 122 -30.81 9.52 22.53
CA ASP A 122 -30.85 9.26 21.08
C ASP A 122 -29.73 9.99 20.34
N ALA A 123 -29.52 11.28 20.64
CA ALA A 123 -28.48 12.09 20.00
C ALA A 123 -27.06 11.61 20.33
N VAL A 124 -26.76 11.35 21.60
CA VAL A 124 -25.43 10.94 22.04
C VAL A 124 -25.12 9.52 21.57
N ALA A 125 -26.07 8.59 21.72
CA ALA A 125 -25.87 7.20 21.29
C ALA A 125 -25.72 7.07 19.77
N SER A 126 -26.57 7.75 18.98
CA SER A 126 -26.44 7.78 17.50
C SER A 126 -25.07 8.29 17.07
N LYS A 127 -24.62 9.40 17.64
CA LYS A 127 -23.31 9.99 17.33
C LYS A 127 -22.15 9.07 17.72
N SER A 128 -22.19 8.53 18.93
CA SER A 128 -21.14 7.62 19.42
C SER A 128 -21.06 6.35 18.59
N PHE A 129 -22.21 5.77 18.23
CA PHE A 129 -22.27 4.60 17.33
C PHE A 129 -21.72 4.93 15.94
N ALA A 130 -22.17 6.03 15.34
CA ALA A 130 -21.75 6.42 13.99
C ALA A 130 -20.24 6.62 13.91
N TRP A 131 -19.66 7.35 14.85
CA TRP A 131 -18.23 7.58 14.90
C TRP A 131 -17.43 6.30 15.12
N LEU A 132 -17.90 5.43 16.00
CA LEU A 132 -17.24 4.15 16.27
C LEU A 132 -17.34 3.20 15.07
N ALA A 133 -18.51 3.11 14.43
CA ALA A 133 -18.72 2.29 13.25
C ALA A 133 -17.82 2.73 12.08
N GLU A 134 -17.73 4.05 11.82
CA GLU A 134 -16.83 4.61 10.82
C GLU A 134 -15.37 4.28 11.10
N ASP A 135 -14.92 4.47 12.36
CA ASP A 135 -13.52 4.25 12.71
C ASP A 135 -13.14 2.76 12.68
N LEU A 136 -14.07 1.87 13.01
CA LEU A 136 -13.89 0.41 12.85
C LEU A 136 -13.88 -0.02 11.38
N ARG A 137 -14.73 0.59 10.55
CA ARG A 137 -14.85 0.28 9.12
C ARG A 137 -13.72 0.92 8.31
N ASP A 138 -13.47 2.22 8.49
CA ASP A 138 -12.64 3.02 7.56
C ASP A 138 -11.32 3.50 8.20
N GLY A 139 -11.12 3.27 9.49
CA GLY A 139 -9.98 3.78 10.27
C GLY A 139 -10.21 5.16 10.87
N ARG A 140 -9.51 5.44 11.98
CA ARG A 140 -9.60 6.69 12.75
C ARG A 140 -8.90 7.85 12.08
N THR A 141 -7.84 7.57 11.31
CA THR A 141 -7.02 8.59 10.64
C THR A 141 -7.81 9.27 9.52
N PRO A 142 -7.95 10.60 9.53
CA PRO A 142 -8.62 11.32 8.45
C PRO A 142 -7.76 11.32 7.17
N MET A 143 -8.40 11.56 6.02
CA MET A 143 -7.76 11.42 4.70
C MET A 143 -6.52 12.32 4.54
N GLU A 144 -6.55 13.55 5.04
CA GLU A 144 -5.43 14.49 4.96
C GLU A 144 -4.17 14.05 5.72
N SER A 145 -4.30 13.07 6.62
CA SER A 145 -3.18 12.47 7.34
C SER A 145 -2.70 11.13 6.73
N ARG A 146 -3.35 10.65 5.66
CA ARG A 146 -3.00 9.44 4.92
C ARG A 146 -2.09 9.76 3.75
N VAL A 147 -0.84 10.08 4.02
CA VAL A 147 0.14 10.53 3.01
C VAL A 147 0.26 9.56 1.84
N GLN A 148 0.08 10.06 0.63
CA GLN A 148 0.13 9.31 -0.64
C GLN A 148 -0.77 8.05 -0.66
N TRP A 149 -1.94 8.16 -0.07
CA TRP A 149 -2.97 7.15 -0.08
C TRP A 149 -3.97 7.45 -1.21
N PHE A 150 -3.97 6.64 -2.27
CA PHE A 150 -4.84 6.82 -3.44
C PHE A 150 -5.79 5.64 -3.66
N ALA A 151 -5.79 4.67 -2.76
CA ALA A 151 -6.77 3.58 -2.81
C ALA A 151 -8.15 4.11 -2.37
N VAL A 152 -9.18 3.78 -3.16
CA VAL A 152 -10.57 4.05 -2.80
C VAL A 152 -11.15 2.81 -2.14
N ASP A 153 -11.68 2.99 -0.92
CA ASP A 153 -12.36 1.93 -0.18
C ASP A 153 -13.86 1.98 -0.50
N PRO A 154 -14.45 0.92 -1.10
CA PRO A 154 -15.88 0.86 -1.40
C PRO A 154 -16.76 0.49 -0.19
N ASP A 155 -16.19 0.13 0.96
CA ASP A 155 -16.93 -0.45 2.08
C ASP A 155 -18.00 0.49 2.64
N GLN A 156 -17.81 1.81 2.53
CA GLN A 156 -18.82 2.80 2.91
C GLN A 156 -20.11 2.72 2.07
N ASP A 157 -20.00 2.36 0.80
CA ASP A 157 -21.14 2.22 -0.09
C ASP A 157 -21.85 0.88 0.15
N VAL A 158 -21.09 -0.16 0.44
CA VAL A 158 -21.60 -1.51 0.70
C VAL A 158 -22.27 -1.61 2.07
N THR A 159 -21.70 -0.94 3.07
CA THR A 159 -22.20 -0.96 4.46
C THR A 159 -22.29 0.47 5.02
N PRO A 160 -23.28 1.25 4.59
CA PRO A 160 -23.44 2.63 5.06
C PRO A 160 -23.74 2.68 6.56
N THR A 161 -23.21 3.68 7.25
CA THR A 161 -23.31 3.84 8.71
C THR A 161 -24.75 3.82 9.21
N THR A 162 -25.67 4.47 8.48
CA THR A 162 -27.10 4.44 8.78
C THR A 162 -27.68 3.03 8.73
N GLY A 163 -27.29 2.24 7.72
CA GLY A 163 -27.73 0.84 7.59
C GLY A 163 -27.22 -0.05 8.75
N LEU A 164 -25.96 0.19 9.16
CA LEU A 164 -25.38 -0.50 10.32
C LEU A 164 -26.13 -0.16 11.62
N MET A 165 -26.45 1.12 11.83
CA MET A 165 -27.19 1.56 13.01
C MET A 165 -28.60 0.98 13.01
N THR A 166 -29.29 1.01 11.88
CA THR A 166 -30.61 0.36 11.71
C THR A 166 -30.55 -1.14 12.01
N LYS A 167 -29.55 -1.86 11.45
CA LYS A 167 -29.35 -3.29 11.74
C LYS A 167 -29.13 -3.54 13.23
N ALA A 168 -28.23 -2.79 13.85
CA ALA A 168 -27.88 -2.95 15.25
C ALA A 168 -29.09 -2.80 16.19
N LEU A 169 -29.92 -1.78 15.95
CA LEU A 169 -31.12 -1.49 16.75
C LEU A 169 -32.25 -2.48 16.48
N ALA A 170 -32.51 -2.82 15.19
CA ALA A 170 -33.55 -3.78 14.82
C ALA A 170 -33.29 -5.19 15.36
N THR A 171 -32.03 -5.58 15.49
CA THR A 171 -31.63 -6.91 16.01
C THR A 171 -31.24 -6.91 17.49
N HIS A 172 -31.24 -5.77 18.15
CA HIS A 172 -30.71 -5.58 19.51
C HIS A 172 -29.30 -6.18 19.69
N ASN A 173 -28.47 -6.11 18.64
CA ASN A 173 -27.13 -6.67 18.60
C ASN A 173 -26.08 -5.63 18.22
N VAL A 174 -25.95 -4.60 19.05
CA VAL A 174 -24.99 -3.50 18.84
C VAL A 174 -23.56 -4.01 18.81
N ALA A 175 -23.19 -4.86 19.78
CA ALA A 175 -21.83 -5.37 19.89
C ALA A 175 -21.44 -6.26 18.69
N GLY A 176 -22.32 -7.17 18.26
CA GLY A 176 -22.08 -8.04 17.11
C GLY A 176 -21.94 -7.24 15.81
N THR A 177 -22.84 -6.27 15.58
CA THR A 177 -22.79 -5.43 14.39
C THR A 177 -21.48 -4.63 14.29
N LEU A 178 -20.99 -4.07 15.40
CA LEU A 178 -19.71 -3.36 15.43
C LEU A 178 -18.51 -4.30 15.28
N ALA A 179 -18.58 -5.51 15.84
CA ALA A 179 -17.49 -6.48 15.75
C ALA A 179 -17.25 -6.99 14.32
N GLU A 180 -18.30 -7.05 13.49
CA GLU A 180 -18.23 -7.45 12.09
C GLU A 180 -17.40 -6.46 11.23
N LEU A 181 -17.16 -5.22 11.72
CA LEU A 181 -16.45 -4.20 10.99
C LEU A 181 -14.91 -4.29 11.10
N ALA A 182 -14.40 -5.04 12.07
CA ALA A 182 -12.96 -5.20 12.23
C ALA A 182 -12.36 -6.07 11.13
N PRO A 183 -11.14 -5.76 10.64
CA PRO A 183 -10.47 -6.59 9.64
C PRO A 183 -10.22 -8.01 10.14
N THR A 184 -10.51 -9.00 9.28
CA THR A 184 -10.29 -10.43 9.57
C THR A 184 -8.91 -10.93 9.15
N HIS A 185 -8.12 -10.10 8.46
CA HIS A 185 -6.80 -10.48 7.95
C HIS A 185 -5.87 -10.93 9.08
N PRO A 186 -5.09 -12.03 8.92
CA PRO A 186 -4.20 -12.57 9.95
C PRO A 186 -3.20 -11.55 10.52
N ASP A 187 -2.67 -10.66 9.68
CA ASP A 187 -1.74 -9.60 10.14
C ASP A 187 -2.43 -8.63 11.13
N TYR A 188 -3.70 -8.29 10.88
CA TYR A 188 -4.48 -7.46 11.81
C TYR A 188 -4.72 -8.18 13.14
N GLN A 189 -5.07 -9.47 13.08
CA GLN A 189 -5.31 -10.27 14.27
C GLN A 189 -4.01 -10.46 15.08
N ALA A 190 -2.88 -10.63 14.40
CA ALA A 190 -1.56 -10.68 15.06
C ALA A 190 -1.21 -9.36 15.74
N LEU A 191 -1.48 -8.22 15.11
CA LEU A 191 -1.31 -6.89 15.73
C LEU A 191 -2.21 -6.69 16.93
N LYS A 192 -3.48 -7.12 16.87
CA LYS A 192 -4.43 -7.07 17.98
C LYS A 192 -3.95 -7.91 19.16
N ALA A 193 -3.47 -9.13 18.91
CA ALA A 193 -2.89 -10.00 19.93
C ALA A 193 -1.62 -9.38 20.55
N ALA A 194 -0.75 -8.80 19.72
CA ALA A 194 0.43 -8.09 20.19
C ALA A 194 0.07 -6.87 21.08
N LEU A 195 -0.97 -6.10 20.72
CA LEU A 195 -1.43 -4.97 21.52
C LEU A 195 -1.90 -5.40 22.90
N ALA A 196 -2.58 -6.55 23.00
CA ALA A 196 -3.07 -7.12 24.26
C ALA A 196 -1.93 -7.50 25.21
N THR A 197 -0.80 -7.97 24.68
CA THR A 197 0.36 -8.43 25.47
C THR A 197 1.43 -7.37 25.68
N THR A 198 1.43 -6.28 24.89
CA THR A 198 2.41 -5.18 25.03
C THR A 198 2.12 -4.36 26.29
N PRO A 199 3.09 -4.19 27.20
CA PRO A 199 2.90 -3.42 28.43
C PRO A 199 2.36 -2.02 28.18
N ARG A 200 1.48 -1.52 29.04
CA ARG A 200 0.90 -0.17 28.91
C ARG A 200 1.98 0.93 28.93
N ALA A 201 3.06 0.71 29.64
CA ALA A 201 4.20 1.65 29.72
C ALA A 201 4.99 1.74 28.41
N ASP A 202 4.96 0.72 27.56
CA ASP A 202 5.61 0.75 26.24
C ASP A 202 4.70 1.49 25.23
N THR A 203 4.61 2.79 25.40
CA THR A 203 3.76 3.66 24.58
C THR A 203 4.22 3.70 23.12
N ALA A 204 5.52 3.57 22.87
CA ALA A 204 6.08 3.61 21.52
C ALA A 204 5.63 2.40 20.69
N THR A 205 5.81 1.19 21.21
CA THR A 205 5.36 -0.04 20.55
C THR A 205 3.85 -0.07 20.41
N ARG A 206 3.10 0.29 21.46
CA ARG A 206 1.64 0.37 21.40
C ARG A 206 1.15 1.34 20.35
N SER A 207 1.77 2.52 20.22
CA SER A 207 1.43 3.50 19.18
C SER A 207 1.69 2.95 17.78
N LYS A 208 2.83 2.29 17.58
CA LYS A 208 3.16 1.68 16.29
C LYS A 208 2.19 0.55 15.92
N ILE A 209 1.78 -0.27 16.86
CA ILE A 209 0.74 -1.28 16.65
C ILE A 209 -0.58 -0.61 16.22
N ARG A 210 -1.04 0.41 16.96
CA ARG A 210 -2.28 1.14 16.65
C ARG A 210 -2.28 1.77 15.28
N ILE A 211 -1.18 2.42 14.86
CA ILE A 211 -0.99 2.96 13.51
C ILE A 211 -1.23 1.89 12.45
N ASN A 212 -0.66 0.70 12.63
CA ASN A 212 -0.76 -0.37 11.64
C ASN A 212 -2.12 -1.09 11.68
N MET A 213 -2.76 -1.20 12.85
CA MET A 213 -4.15 -1.64 12.94
C MET A 213 -5.10 -0.66 12.22
N ASP A 214 -4.84 0.64 12.35
CA ASP A 214 -5.64 1.65 11.65
C ASP A 214 -5.46 1.57 10.13
N ARG A 215 -4.23 1.41 9.65
CA ARG A 215 -3.92 1.22 8.22
C ARG A 215 -4.59 0.00 7.61
N TRP A 216 -4.80 -1.08 8.36
CA TRP A 216 -5.55 -2.24 7.90
C TRP A 216 -7.02 -1.90 7.63
N ARG A 217 -7.59 -0.93 8.32
CA ARG A 217 -8.96 -0.44 8.11
C ARG A 217 -9.11 0.44 6.88
N TRP A 218 -8.00 0.94 6.31
CA TRP A 218 -8.03 1.74 5.07
C TRP A 218 -8.17 0.89 3.82
N LEU A 219 -7.97 -0.42 3.94
CA LEU A 219 -8.18 -1.39 2.87
C LEU A 219 -9.60 -1.94 2.93
N ARG A 220 -10.17 -2.19 1.75
CA ARG A 220 -11.46 -2.88 1.66
C ARG A 220 -11.43 -4.22 2.42
N ARG A 221 -12.59 -4.64 2.96
CA ARG A 221 -12.67 -5.89 3.73
C ARG A 221 -12.50 -7.11 2.84
N ASP A 222 -13.13 -7.11 1.66
CA ASP A 222 -12.93 -8.16 0.66
C ASP A 222 -11.73 -7.81 -0.22
N LEU A 223 -10.58 -8.40 0.06
CA LEU A 223 -9.37 -8.24 -0.74
C LEU A 223 -9.37 -9.07 -2.03
N GLY A 224 -10.37 -9.93 -2.22
CA GLY A 224 -10.49 -10.84 -3.35
C GLY A 224 -10.05 -12.27 -3.06
N GLU A 225 -10.51 -13.22 -3.88
CA GLU A 225 -10.17 -14.64 -3.75
C GLU A 225 -8.67 -14.90 -3.98
N ILE A 226 -8.08 -14.20 -4.95
CA ILE A 226 -6.64 -14.22 -5.24
C ILE A 226 -6.22 -12.77 -5.40
N TYR A 227 -5.23 -12.35 -4.65
CA TYR A 227 -4.74 -10.97 -4.69
C TYR A 227 -3.24 -10.87 -4.41
N LEU A 228 -2.67 -9.75 -4.80
CA LEU A 228 -1.31 -9.35 -4.49
C LEU A 228 -1.33 -8.23 -3.44
N ILE A 229 -0.45 -8.33 -2.44
CA ILE A 229 -0.22 -7.25 -1.49
C ILE A 229 1.28 -6.98 -1.38
N ALA A 230 1.68 -5.77 -1.76
CA ALA A 230 3.05 -5.28 -1.65
C ALA A 230 3.18 -4.39 -0.43
N ASN A 231 3.91 -4.82 0.58
CA ASN A 231 4.22 -3.97 1.72
C ASN A 231 5.56 -3.26 1.50
N VAL A 232 5.49 -1.95 1.29
CA VAL A 232 6.65 -1.12 0.93
C VAL A 232 7.75 -1.14 2.01
N PRO A 233 7.48 -0.93 3.32
CA PRO A 233 8.50 -0.98 4.36
C PRO A 233 9.15 -2.35 4.58
N GLU A 234 8.43 -3.43 4.25
CA GLU A 234 8.91 -4.80 4.34
C GLU A 234 9.79 -5.20 3.14
N TYR A 235 9.67 -4.44 2.04
CA TYR A 235 10.27 -4.78 0.74
C TYR A 235 9.82 -6.15 0.25
N GLN A 236 8.54 -6.48 0.42
CA GLN A 236 7.98 -7.77 0.06
C GLN A 236 6.63 -7.63 -0.64
N LEU A 237 6.43 -8.45 -1.66
CA LEU A 237 5.16 -8.71 -2.32
C LEU A 237 4.71 -10.12 -1.95
N ARG A 238 3.45 -10.27 -1.58
CA ARG A 238 2.82 -11.54 -1.24
C ARG A 238 1.74 -11.86 -2.26
N LEU A 239 1.75 -13.07 -2.79
CA LEU A 239 0.62 -13.66 -3.51
C LEU A 239 -0.24 -14.39 -2.49
N MET A 240 -1.48 -13.97 -2.38
CA MET A 240 -2.45 -14.47 -1.43
C MET A 240 -3.60 -15.17 -2.17
N LYS A 241 -4.26 -16.12 -1.51
CA LYS A 241 -5.50 -16.75 -1.98
C LYS A 241 -6.58 -16.70 -0.91
N ALA A 242 -7.76 -17.25 -1.22
CA ALA A 242 -8.93 -17.30 -0.34
C ALA A 242 -8.57 -17.54 1.14
N ASN A 243 -9.29 -16.90 2.06
CA ASN A 243 -9.05 -16.93 3.50
C ASN A 243 -7.64 -16.42 3.89
N HIS A 244 -7.11 -15.48 3.11
CA HIS A 244 -5.81 -14.83 3.35
C HIS A 244 -4.63 -15.79 3.47
N GLN A 245 -4.69 -16.95 2.78
CA GLN A 245 -3.59 -17.90 2.79
C GLN A 245 -2.43 -17.39 1.92
N LEU A 246 -1.24 -17.34 2.51
CA LEU A 246 -0.01 -17.01 1.79
C LEU A 246 0.36 -18.14 0.83
N VAL A 247 0.44 -17.84 -0.47
CA VAL A 247 0.90 -18.76 -1.51
C VAL A 247 2.40 -18.63 -1.70
N LYS A 248 2.89 -17.40 -1.89
CA LYS A 248 4.31 -17.12 -2.12
C LYS A 248 4.66 -15.67 -1.79
N THR A 249 5.91 -15.48 -1.37
CA THR A 249 6.52 -14.16 -1.18
C THR A 249 7.55 -13.88 -2.27
N PHE A 250 7.71 -12.59 -2.60
CA PHE A 250 8.69 -12.10 -3.56
C PHE A 250 9.38 -10.88 -2.95
N ARG A 251 10.72 -10.86 -2.93
CA ARG A 251 11.44 -9.64 -2.54
C ARG A 251 11.18 -8.54 -3.55
N THR A 252 11.08 -7.30 -3.07
CA THR A 252 10.87 -6.14 -3.94
C THR A 252 11.92 -5.07 -3.72
N VAL A 253 12.10 -4.24 -4.76
CA VAL A 253 12.80 -2.95 -4.68
C VAL A 253 11.76 -1.88 -4.99
N VAL A 254 11.58 -0.94 -4.07
CA VAL A 254 10.57 0.13 -4.13
C VAL A 254 11.19 1.49 -4.41
N GLY A 255 10.39 2.53 -4.57
CA GLY A 255 10.83 3.89 -4.83
C GLY A 255 11.74 4.47 -3.75
N LYS A 256 12.64 5.36 -4.15
CA LYS A 256 13.45 6.15 -3.19
C LYS A 256 12.54 7.09 -2.40
N PRO A 257 12.88 7.40 -1.14
CA PRO A 257 12.19 8.44 -0.38
C PRO A 257 12.12 9.77 -1.13
N GLY A 258 11.06 10.53 -0.92
CA GLY A 258 10.81 11.81 -1.57
C GLY A 258 9.96 11.67 -2.84
N ARG A 259 10.29 12.39 -3.91
CA ARG A 259 9.47 12.49 -5.14
C ARG A 259 9.21 11.17 -5.86
N THR A 260 10.04 10.17 -5.66
CA THR A 260 9.91 8.86 -6.29
C THR A 260 9.44 7.77 -5.32
N ALA A 261 8.92 8.15 -4.16
CA ALA A 261 8.36 7.21 -3.21
C ALA A 261 7.17 6.46 -3.84
N THR A 262 7.13 5.14 -3.65
CA THR A 262 6.02 4.32 -4.14
C THR A 262 4.73 4.72 -3.41
N PRO A 263 3.67 5.16 -4.14
CA PRO A 263 2.39 5.50 -3.55
C PRO A 263 1.62 4.26 -3.09
N GLN A 264 0.63 4.45 -2.23
CA GLN A 264 -0.29 3.40 -1.80
C GLN A 264 -1.49 3.37 -2.75
N LEU A 265 -1.71 2.22 -3.38
CA LEU A 265 -2.69 2.03 -4.46
C LEU A 265 -3.51 0.76 -4.21
N ALA A 266 -4.73 0.74 -4.76
CA ALA A 266 -5.53 -0.46 -4.93
C ALA A 266 -5.93 -0.53 -6.40
N GLU A 267 -5.31 -1.45 -7.14
CA GLU A 267 -5.40 -1.58 -8.58
C GLU A 267 -5.67 -3.02 -8.98
N GLU A 268 -5.77 -3.30 -10.27
CA GLU A 268 -5.94 -4.64 -10.80
C GLU A 268 -4.90 -4.97 -11.86
N VAL A 269 -4.40 -6.21 -11.83
CA VAL A 269 -3.62 -6.75 -12.95
C VAL A 269 -4.52 -6.89 -14.16
N LYS A 270 -4.25 -6.11 -15.22
CA LYS A 270 -5.00 -6.15 -16.49
C LYS A 270 -4.27 -6.90 -17.59
N ALA A 271 -2.96 -7.03 -17.50
CA ALA A 271 -2.17 -7.77 -18.48
C ALA A 271 -0.81 -8.18 -17.90
N VAL A 272 -0.21 -9.19 -18.53
CA VAL A 272 1.21 -9.51 -18.38
C VAL A 272 1.89 -9.26 -19.73
N VAL A 273 3.03 -8.56 -19.69
CA VAL A 273 3.80 -8.22 -20.89
C VAL A 273 5.14 -8.92 -20.82
N PHE A 274 5.38 -9.85 -21.74
CA PHE A 274 6.66 -10.50 -21.94
C PHE A 274 7.57 -9.66 -22.83
N ASN A 275 8.86 -9.65 -22.52
CA ASN A 275 9.87 -8.87 -23.22
C ASN A 275 9.40 -7.41 -23.49
N PRO A 276 9.10 -6.65 -22.44
CA PRO A 276 8.51 -5.34 -22.59
C PRO A 276 9.46 -4.36 -23.28
N THR A 277 8.90 -3.42 -24.03
CA THR A 277 9.56 -2.14 -24.29
C THR A 277 9.41 -1.25 -23.08
N TRP A 278 10.31 -0.35 -22.85
CA TRP A 278 10.22 0.66 -21.81
C TRP A 278 10.31 2.06 -22.41
N THR A 279 9.17 2.75 -22.44
CA THR A 279 9.16 4.18 -22.69
C THR A 279 9.68 4.87 -21.43
N VAL A 280 10.82 5.55 -21.57
CA VAL A 280 11.51 6.15 -20.43
C VAL A 280 10.78 7.41 -20.00
N PRO A 281 10.41 7.56 -18.73
CA PRO A 281 9.77 8.79 -18.20
C PRO A 281 10.60 10.04 -18.49
N GLN A 282 9.92 11.16 -18.77
CA GLN A 282 10.60 12.44 -19.07
C GLN A 282 11.47 12.92 -17.91
N SER A 283 11.10 12.64 -16.68
CA SER A 283 11.93 12.90 -15.50
C SER A 283 13.30 12.22 -15.56
N ILE A 284 13.42 11.07 -16.21
CA ILE A 284 14.68 10.35 -16.45
C ILE A 284 15.33 10.86 -17.74
N VAL A 285 14.55 11.03 -18.83
CA VAL A 285 15.06 11.50 -20.12
C VAL A 285 15.74 12.86 -19.97
N VAL A 286 15.11 13.78 -19.25
CA VAL A 286 15.60 15.15 -19.02
C VAL A 286 16.41 15.23 -17.72
N GLY A 287 15.85 14.76 -16.60
CA GLY A 287 16.44 14.94 -15.27
C GLY A 287 17.76 14.20 -15.09
N GLU A 288 17.95 13.04 -15.72
CA GLU A 288 19.22 12.29 -15.71
C GLU A 288 20.04 12.52 -17.00
N GLY A 289 19.58 13.38 -17.90
CA GLY A 289 20.27 13.71 -19.16
C GLY A 289 20.38 12.55 -20.14
N LEU A 290 19.56 11.50 -19.97
CA LEU A 290 19.63 10.28 -20.81
C LEU A 290 19.35 10.58 -22.27
N GLY A 291 18.34 11.41 -22.57
CA GLY A 291 17.99 11.79 -23.94
C GLY A 291 19.14 12.47 -24.66
N ALA A 292 19.76 13.48 -24.05
CA ALA A 292 20.90 14.18 -24.60
C ALA A 292 22.14 13.27 -24.78
N SER A 293 22.35 12.34 -23.82
CA SER A 293 23.42 11.33 -23.89
C SER A 293 23.24 10.42 -25.11
N LEU A 294 22.03 9.90 -25.32
CA LEU A 294 21.70 8.98 -26.43
C LEU A 294 21.72 9.67 -27.79
N MET A 295 21.38 10.97 -27.85
CA MET A 295 21.50 11.75 -29.09
C MET A 295 22.95 11.96 -29.48
N ARG A 296 23.87 12.15 -28.51
CA ARG A 296 25.32 12.31 -28.78
C ARG A 296 26.01 10.98 -29.08
N ALA A 297 25.62 9.92 -28.37
CA ALA A 297 26.21 8.60 -28.50
C ALA A 297 25.08 7.55 -28.49
N PRO A 298 24.51 7.20 -29.65
CA PRO A 298 23.47 6.20 -29.76
C PRO A 298 23.91 4.84 -29.16
N ARG A 299 23.05 4.21 -28.37
CA ARG A 299 23.30 2.90 -27.78
C ARG A 299 22.35 1.87 -28.37
N LYS A 300 22.87 0.67 -28.65
CA LYS A 300 22.04 -0.47 -29.09
C LYS A 300 20.93 -0.74 -28.05
N GLY A 301 19.74 -0.97 -28.55
CA GLY A 301 18.56 -1.24 -27.70
C GLY A 301 17.79 0.01 -27.30
N TYR A 302 18.16 1.20 -27.73
CA TYR A 302 17.40 2.42 -27.55
C TYR A 302 16.91 2.99 -28.87
N LYS A 303 15.66 3.44 -28.92
CA LYS A 303 15.09 4.24 -29.99
C LYS A 303 14.81 5.64 -29.43
N VAL A 304 15.38 6.67 -30.04
CA VAL A 304 15.14 8.06 -29.65
C VAL A 304 14.39 8.74 -30.77
N THR A 305 13.32 9.44 -30.47
CA THR A 305 12.51 10.20 -31.40
C THR A 305 12.42 11.64 -30.89
N ARG A 306 12.68 12.62 -31.77
CA ARG A 306 12.42 14.03 -31.46
C ARG A 306 10.97 14.33 -31.80
N ASN A 307 10.22 14.85 -30.88
CA ASN A 307 8.83 15.23 -31.02
C ASN A 307 8.73 16.62 -31.70
N SER A 308 7.53 17.00 -32.16
CA SER A 308 7.29 18.29 -32.81
C SER A 308 7.49 19.48 -31.86
N ASP A 309 7.34 19.31 -30.58
CA ASP A 309 7.59 20.30 -29.52
C ASP A 309 9.09 20.39 -29.10
N GLY A 310 9.96 19.61 -29.75
CA GLY A 310 11.38 19.55 -29.46
C GLY A 310 11.78 18.62 -28.35
N SER A 311 10.83 18.03 -27.59
CA SER A 311 11.09 17.02 -26.56
C SER A 311 11.62 15.72 -27.19
N LEU A 312 12.21 14.86 -26.35
CA LEU A 312 12.73 13.56 -26.79
C LEU A 312 11.89 12.43 -26.16
N THR A 313 11.37 11.56 -27.01
CA THR A 313 10.84 10.27 -26.57
C THR A 313 11.93 9.22 -26.68
N VAL A 314 12.24 8.56 -25.57
CA VAL A 314 13.24 7.49 -25.50
C VAL A 314 12.53 6.17 -25.18
N VAL A 315 12.71 5.17 -26.04
CA VAL A 315 12.14 3.82 -25.85
C VAL A 315 13.28 2.81 -25.81
N GLN A 316 13.40 2.12 -24.68
CA GLN A 316 14.30 0.97 -24.57
C GLN A 316 13.63 -0.27 -25.14
N GLN A 317 14.28 -0.95 -26.04
CA GLN A 317 13.79 -2.13 -26.73
C GLN A 317 13.91 -3.39 -25.85
N PRO A 318 13.17 -4.48 -26.15
CA PRO A 318 13.36 -5.77 -25.49
C PRO A 318 14.82 -6.22 -25.53
N GLY A 319 15.27 -6.87 -24.48
CA GLY A 319 16.62 -7.42 -24.42
C GLY A 319 17.15 -7.54 -22.99
N PRO A 320 18.32 -8.20 -22.80
CA PRO A 320 18.85 -8.51 -21.48
C PRO A 320 19.22 -7.28 -20.65
N SER A 321 19.43 -6.13 -21.27
CA SER A 321 19.73 -4.85 -20.60
C SER A 321 18.49 -3.98 -20.36
N ASN A 322 17.30 -4.42 -20.79
CA ASN A 322 16.07 -3.63 -20.57
C ASN A 322 15.81 -3.45 -19.08
N SER A 323 15.58 -2.22 -18.66
CA SER A 323 15.37 -1.87 -17.24
C SER A 323 14.16 -2.54 -16.60
N LEU A 324 13.15 -2.93 -17.41
CA LEU A 324 11.99 -3.70 -16.97
C LEU A 324 12.23 -5.21 -16.96
N GLY A 325 13.46 -5.67 -17.33
CA GLY A 325 13.77 -7.08 -17.45
C GLY A 325 12.96 -7.78 -18.52
N VAL A 326 12.58 -9.04 -18.27
CA VAL A 326 11.89 -9.89 -19.24
C VAL A 326 10.37 -9.88 -19.09
N ILE A 327 9.83 -9.23 -18.05
CA ILE A 327 8.39 -9.22 -17.80
C ILE A 327 7.94 -7.97 -17.05
N LYS A 328 6.76 -7.46 -17.43
CA LYS A 328 6.00 -6.42 -16.75
C LYS A 328 4.60 -6.97 -16.43
N ILE A 329 4.13 -6.74 -15.21
CA ILE A 329 2.76 -7.00 -14.77
C ILE A 329 2.05 -5.65 -14.79
N ASP A 330 1.12 -5.51 -15.71
CA ASP A 330 0.48 -4.26 -16.06
C ASP A 330 -0.78 -4.04 -15.22
N MET A 331 -0.82 -2.93 -14.52
CA MET A 331 -1.91 -2.47 -13.67
C MET A 331 -2.13 -0.96 -13.93
N PRO A 332 -2.87 -0.60 -14.98
CA PRO A 332 -3.03 0.80 -15.40
C PRO A 332 -3.58 1.67 -14.27
N ASN A 333 -2.88 2.76 -13.98
CA ASN A 333 -3.25 3.74 -12.96
C ASN A 333 -2.65 5.12 -13.28
N PRO A 334 -3.20 6.22 -12.74
CA PRO A 334 -2.73 7.59 -13.01
C PRO A 334 -1.27 7.84 -12.63
N HIS A 335 -0.71 7.06 -11.69
CA HIS A 335 0.66 7.19 -11.22
C HIS A 335 1.68 6.44 -12.09
N ALA A 336 1.24 5.71 -13.12
CA ALA A 336 2.08 4.87 -13.99
C ALA A 336 2.95 3.87 -13.20
N ILE A 337 2.44 3.37 -12.07
CA ILE A 337 3.10 2.35 -11.24
C ILE A 337 2.73 0.95 -11.74
N TYR A 338 3.72 0.07 -11.80
CA TYR A 338 3.55 -1.33 -12.17
C TYR A 338 4.60 -2.21 -11.48
N LEU A 339 4.38 -3.54 -11.53
CA LEU A 339 5.35 -4.52 -11.09
C LEU A 339 6.17 -5.01 -12.28
N HIS A 340 7.47 -5.19 -12.10
CA HIS A 340 8.32 -5.62 -13.22
C HIS A 340 9.58 -6.35 -12.76
N ASP A 341 10.22 -7.01 -13.70
CA ASP A 341 11.53 -7.59 -13.54
C ASP A 341 12.62 -6.50 -13.61
N THR A 342 13.88 -6.90 -13.44
CA THR A 342 15.04 -6.02 -13.60
C THR A 342 16.29 -6.85 -13.91
N PRO A 343 17.22 -6.37 -14.76
CA PRO A 343 18.54 -6.98 -14.93
C PRO A 343 19.43 -6.79 -13.67
N ALA A 344 19.18 -5.75 -12.89
CA ALA A 344 19.96 -5.39 -11.69
C ALA A 344 19.55 -6.24 -10.47
N LYS A 345 19.74 -7.54 -10.54
CA LYS A 345 19.34 -8.52 -9.50
C LYS A 345 20.03 -8.33 -8.16
N GLN A 346 21.22 -7.70 -8.14
CA GLN A 346 21.99 -7.42 -6.91
C GLN A 346 21.23 -6.58 -5.89
N TYR A 347 20.31 -5.73 -6.33
CA TYR A 347 19.49 -4.91 -5.41
C TYR A 347 18.62 -5.76 -4.46
N PHE A 348 18.18 -6.95 -4.88
CA PHE A 348 17.36 -7.80 -4.02
C PHE A 348 18.12 -8.35 -2.80
N ASN A 349 19.46 -8.31 -2.81
CA ASN A 349 20.31 -8.77 -1.71
C ASN A 349 20.67 -7.67 -0.72
N GLN A 350 20.26 -6.43 -0.98
CA GLN A 350 20.53 -5.30 -0.10
C GLN A 350 19.53 -5.26 1.06
N PRO A 351 19.94 -4.82 2.25
CA PRO A 351 19.05 -4.67 3.40
C PRO A 351 18.04 -3.53 3.17
N ILE A 352 18.45 -2.43 2.53
CA ILE A 352 17.59 -1.31 2.12
C ILE A 352 17.36 -1.41 0.62
N ARG A 353 16.11 -1.55 0.22
CA ARG A 353 15.72 -1.74 -1.18
C ARG A 353 14.79 -0.63 -1.68
N ALA A 354 15.07 0.60 -1.28
CA ALA A 354 14.37 1.81 -1.71
C ALA A 354 15.19 2.53 -2.80
N GLU A 355 15.23 1.97 -4.02
CA GLU A 355 16.17 2.36 -5.09
C GLU A 355 15.51 2.55 -6.47
N SER A 356 14.18 2.41 -6.58
CA SER A 356 13.47 2.63 -7.84
C SER A 356 12.95 4.07 -7.97
N HIS A 357 12.35 4.36 -9.12
CA HIS A 357 11.68 5.64 -9.40
C HIS A 357 10.16 5.57 -9.13
N GLY A 358 9.71 4.65 -8.27
CA GLY A 358 8.32 4.48 -7.88
C GLY A 358 7.76 3.10 -8.20
N CYS A 359 8.01 2.56 -9.38
CA CYS A 359 7.62 1.19 -9.75
C CYS A 359 8.28 0.14 -8.86
N ILE A 360 7.64 -1.00 -8.72
CA ILE A 360 8.09 -2.09 -7.85
C ILE A 360 8.83 -3.14 -8.68
N ARG A 361 10.16 -3.22 -8.51
CA ARG A 361 10.95 -4.33 -9.06
C ARG A 361 10.70 -5.56 -8.21
N THR A 362 10.37 -6.67 -8.85
CA THR A 362 9.98 -7.91 -8.18
C THR A 362 11.00 -9.02 -8.48
N GLN A 363 11.53 -9.64 -7.43
CA GLN A 363 12.39 -10.82 -7.59
C GLN A 363 11.56 -11.98 -8.16
N ASN A 364 12.14 -12.72 -9.12
CA ASN A 364 11.42 -13.80 -9.80
C ASN A 364 10.09 -13.35 -10.45
N ALA A 365 10.03 -12.11 -10.95
CA ALA A 365 8.84 -11.55 -11.58
C ALA A 365 8.30 -12.41 -12.73
N LEU A 366 9.18 -13.15 -13.44
CA LEU A 366 8.77 -14.07 -14.50
C LEU A 366 7.84 -15.16 -13.94
N VAL A 367 8.20 -15.77 -12.80
CA VAL A 367 7.36 -16.77 -12.12
C VAL A 367 6.01 -16.16 -11.74
N LEU A 368 6.00 -14.96 -11.16
CA LEU A 368 4.76 -14.28 -10.78
C LEU A 368 3.89 -14.00 -12.01
N GLY A 369 4.46 -13.41 -13.08
CA GLY A 369 3.71 -13.06 -14.28
C GLY A 369 3.17 -14.28 -15.02
N MET A 370 3.96 -15.38 -15.13
CA MET A 370 3.47 -16.64 -15.71
C MET A 370 2.34 -17.22 -14.86
N THR A 371 2.44 -17.20 -13.53
CA THR A 371 1.36 -17.62 -12.63
C THR A 371 0.09 -16.81 -12.87
N MET A 372 0.20 -15.48 -12.98
CA MET A 372 -0.93 -14.60 -13.29
C MET A 372 -1.54 -14.93 -14.67
N ALA A 373 -0.72 -15.15 -15.70
CA ALA A 373 -1.19 -15.47 -17.03
C ALA A 373 -1.90 -16.84 -17.12
N ILE A 374 -1.43 -17.85 -16.38
CA ILE A 374 -2.11 -19.15 -16.27
C ILE A 374 -3.48 -18.97 -15.61
N MET A 375 -3.53 -18.25 -14.49
CA MET A 375 -4.77 -18.09 -13.73
C MET A 375 -5.76 -17.11 -14.37
N GLY A 376 -5.25 -16.05 -15.00
CA GLY A 376 -6.05 -14.93 -15.49
C GLY A 376 -6.35 -14.92 -16.97
N ALA A 377 -5.56 -15.64 -17.79
CA ALA A 377 -5.76 -15.71 -19.24
C ALA A 377 -5.87 -17.15 -19.76
N ASP A 378 -5.90 -18.16 -18.87
CA ASP A 378 -5.98 -19.59 -19.20
C ASP A 378 -4.89 -20.05 -20.19
N MET A 379 -3.73 -19.38 -20.19
CA MET A 379 -2.67 -19.61 -21.16
C MET A 379 -1.83 -20.85 -20.78
N PRO A 380 -1.56 -21.78 -21.74
CA PRO A 380 -0.72 -22.92 -21.48
C PRO A 380 0.70 -22.55 -21.10
N GLN A 381 1.32 -23.33 -20.22
CA GLN A 381 2.68 -23.07 -19.73
C GLN A 381 3.71 -23.04 -20.86
N GLU A 382 3.59 -23.94 -21.83
CA GLU A 382 4.49 -24.04 -22.99
C GLU A 382 4.50 -22.76 -23.80
N GLN A 383 3.31 -22.15 -24.01
CA GLN A 383 3.16 -20.90 -24.72
C GLN A 383 3.77 -19.73 -23.93
N LEU A 384 3.63 -19.72 -22.59
CA LEU A 384 4.25 -18.71 -21.73
C LEU A 384 5.77 -18.79 -21.78
N VAL A 385 6.33 -20.00 -21.75
CA VAL A 385 7.78 -20.22 -21.91
C VAL A 385 8.23 -19.73 -23.29
N ALA A 386 7.52 -20.08 -24.36
CA ALA A 386 7.81 -19.62 -25.71
C ALA A 386 7.78 -18.08 -25.79
N ASN A 387 6.76 -17.43 -25.20
CA ASN A 387 6.69 -15.96 -25.15
C ASN A 387 7.88 -15.36 -24.40
N ALA A 388 8.25 -15.91 -23.23
CA ALA A 388 9.35 -15.41 -22.43
C ALA A 388 10.71 -15.50 -23.13
N THR A 389 10.94 -16.59 -23.86
CA THR A 389 12.22 -16.85 -24.55
C THR A 389 12.31 -16.27 -25.95
N SER A 390 11.19 -15.81 -26.52
CA SER A 390 11.13 -15.29 -27.89
C SER A 390 11.94 -13.99 -28.10
N GLY A 391 12.20 -13.23 -27.03
CA GLY A 391 12.75 -11.88 -27.11
C GLY A 391 11.81 -10.85 -27.76
N LYS A 392 10.59 -11.25 -28.15
CA LYS A 392 9.61 -10.39 -28.80
C LYS A 392 8.61 -9.84 -27.78
N TYR A 393 8.29 -8.55 -27.89
CA TYR A 393 7.19 -7.96 -27.11
C TYR A 393 5.90 -8.76 -27.30
N THR A 394 5.33 -9.25 -26.20
CA THR A 394 4.05 -10.00 -26.22
C THR A 394 3.20 -9.58 -25.03
N LYS A 395 2.06 -8.95 -25.28
CA LYS A 395 1.07 -8.58 -24.27
C LYS A 395 0.00 -9.65 -24.18
N VAL A 396 -0.22 -10.18 -22.97
CA VAL A 396 -1.24 -11.15 -22.62
C VAL A 396 -2.28 -10.46 -21.74
N PRO A 397 -3.44 -10.06 -22.29
CA PRO A 397 -4.49 -9.47 -21.50
C PRO A 397 -5.12 -10.51 -20.56
N MET A 398 -5.57 -10.06 -19.39
CA MET A 398 -6.28 -10.88 -18.41
C MET A 398 -7.78 -10.93 -18.75
N THR A 399 -8.36 -12.13 -18.79
CA THR A 399 -9.82 -12.34 -18.81
C THR A 399 -10.40 -12.32 -17.41
N ARG A 400 -9.60 -12.70 -16.41
CA ARG A 400 -9.87 -12.54 -14.98
C ARG A 400 -8.77 -11.66 -14.37
N THR A 401 -9.15 -10.54 -13.80
CA THR A 401 -8.24 -9.61 -13.16
C THR A 401 -7.96 -10.01 -11.72
N PHE A 402 -6.87 -9.51 -11.16
CA PHE A 402 -6.46 -9.77 -9.78
C PHE A 402 -6.21 -8.46 -9.07
N PRO A 403 -6.79 -8.23 -7.88
CA PRO A 403 -6.49 -7.07 -7.07
C PRO A 403 -5.01 -7.01 -6.68
N VAL A 404 -4.45 -5.80 -6.72
CA VAL A 404 -3.10 -5.48 -6.26
C VAL A 404 -3.19 -4.33 -5.28
N TYR A 405 -2.74 -4.58 -4.05
CA TYR A 405 -2.67 -3.56 -3.00
C TYR A 405 -1.21 -3.18 -2.76
N ILE A 406 -0.87 -1.92 -2.97
CA ILE A 406 0.41 -1.36 -2.53
C ILE A 406 0.15 -0.68 -1.20
N SER A 407 0.68 -1.26 -0.14
CA SER A 407 0.43 -0.88 1.24
C SER A 407 1.70 -0.36 1.93
N TYR A 408 1.52 0.23 3.11
CA TYR A 408 2.61 0.79 3.90
C TYR A 408 2.45 0.43 5.38
N PHE A 409 2.78 -0.82 5.72
CA PHE A 409 2.76 -1.30 7.09
C PHE A 409 4.18 -1.28 7.67
N THR A 410 4.37 -0.51 8.73
CA THR A 410 5.65 -0.45 9.47
C THR A 410 5.73 -1.50 10.58
N MET A 411 4.66 -2.26 10.78
CA MET A 411 4.60 -3.44 11.64
C MET A 411 3.57 -4.42 11.11
N GLY A 412 3.88 -5.70 11.14
CA GLY A 412 2.99 -6.75 10.64
C GLY A 412 3.45 -8.14 11.07
N GLN A 413 2.71 -9.17 10.66
CA GLN A 413 3.06 -10.55 10.95
C GLN A 413 4.29 -10.98 10.14
N ASP A 414 5.22 -11.67 10.79
CA ASP A 414 6.35 -12.32 10.14
C ASP A 414 5.85 -13.43 9.19
N THR A 415 6.20 -13.36 7.91
CA THR A 415 5.80 -14.37 6.93
C THR A 415 6.46 -15.73 7.13
N GLY A 416 7.56 -15.79 7.87
CA GLY A 416 8.25 -17.03 8.22
C GLY A 416 7.79 -17.66 9.54
N MET A 417 7.04 -16.92 10.37
CA MET A 417 6.64 -17.37 11.72
C MET A 417 5.26 -16.83 12.09
N THR A 418 4.26 -17.69 12.03
CA THR A 418 2.87 -17.34 12.36
C THR A 418 2.75 -16.80 13.79
N GLY A 419 2.00 -15.72 13.95
CA GLY A 419 1.73 -15.07 15.24
C GLY A 419 2.84 -14.15 15.75
N ARG A 420 4.04 -14.17 15.15
CA ARG A 420 5.10 -13.23 15.48
C ARG A 420 4.89 -11.92 14.74
N VAL A 421 4.90 -10.80 15.46
CA VAL A 421 4.86 -9.45 14.88
C VAL A 421 6.27 -8.90 14.78
N VAL A 422 6.60 -8.32 13.64
CA VAL A 422 7.90 -7.68 13.35
C VAL A 422 7.71 -6.23 12.97
N SER A 423 8.71 -5.40 13.29
CA SER A 423 8.74 -3.98 12.99
C SER A 423 9.66 -3.71 11.79
N TYR A 424 9.18 -2.88 10.86
CA TYR A 424 9.92 -2.40 9.71
C TYR A 424 10.27 -0.91 9.86
N ALA A 425 11.30 -0.46 9.15
CA ALA A 425 11.67 0.95 9.13
C ALA A 425 10.59 1.80 8.44
N ASP A 426 10.26 2.95 9.00
CA ASP A 426 9.37 3.94 8.38
C ASP A 426 10.14 4.77 7.33
N ILE A 427 10.46 4.12 6.20
CA ILE A 427 11.36 4.66 5.16
C ILE A 427 10.87 5.94 4.49
N TYR A 428 9.54 6.20 4.51
CA TYR A 428 8.93 7.39 3.93
C TYR A 428 8.35 8.35 4.99
N ARG A 429 8.60 8.07 6.28
CA ARG A 429 8.14 8.90 7.42
C ARG A 429 6.63 9.10 7.46
N ARG A 430 5.87 8.05 7.17
CA ARG A 430 4.39 8.08 7.14
C ARG A 430 3.73 7.71 8.48
N ASP A 431 4.48 7.30 9.49
CA ASP A 431 3.92 7.02 10.84
C ASP A 431 3.57 8.29 11.59
N ALA A 432 4.40 9.33 11.48
CA ALA A 432 4.23 10.57 12.24
C ALA A 432 2.91 11.31 11.97
N PRO A 433 2.44 11.49 10.72
CA PRO A 433 1.14 12.12 10.44
C PRO A 433 -0.04 11.32 11.04
N VAL A 434 0.01 9.99 10.98
CA VAL A 434 -1.02 9.11 11.56
C VAL A 434 -1.03 9.25 13.07
N LEU A 435 0.14 9.18 13.71
CA LEU A 435 0.26 9.36 15.16
C LEU A 435 -0.25 10.74 15.61
N ALA A 436 0.10 11.79 14.88
CA ALA A 436 -0.37 13.15 15.16
C ALA A 436 -1.89 13.26 15.06
N SER A 437 -2.53 12.55 14.13
CA SER A 437 -3.99 12.52 13.99
C SER A 437 -4.68 11.90 15.21
N PHE A 438 -4.06 10.90 15.86
CA PHE A 438 -4.60 10.27 17.08
C PHE A 438 -4.58 11.20 18.31
N ALA A 439 -3.69 12.20 18.32
CA ALA A 439 -3.63 13.19 19.39
C ALA A 439 -4.74 14.25 19.29
N LYS A 440 -5.31 14.45 18.09
CA LYS A 440 -6.43 15.38 17.87
C LYS A 440 -7.75 14.79 18.37
N ALA A 441 -8.69 15.67 18.74
CA ALA A 441 -10.06 15.25 18.99
C ALA A 441 -10.67 14.57 17.77
N ARG A 442 -11.57 13.61 18.00
CA ARG A 442 -12.35 13.01 16.92
C ARG A 442 -13.35 14.06 16.40
N GLU A 443 -13.25 14.39 15.13
CA GLU A 443 -14.14 15.31 14.44
C GLU A 443 -15.08 14.54 13.50
N LEU A 444 -16.15 15.22 13.07
CA LEU A 444 -17.07 14.68 12.08
C LEU A 444 -16.30 14.37 10.79
N LYS A 445 -16.45 13.16 10.25
CA LYS A 445 -15.85 12.81 8.95
C LYS A 445 -16.57 13.55 7.84
N THR A 446 -15.78 13.90 6.83
CA THR A 446 -16.29 14.45 5.57
C THR A 446 -16.54 13.31 4.57
N THR A 447 -17.22 13.61 3.47
CA THR A 447 -17.42 12.69 2.36
C THR A 447 -16.14 12.48 1.54
N GLN A 448 -15.03 13.11 1.90
CA GLN A 448 -13.77 12.99 1.15
C GLN A 448 -13.18 11.60 1.34
N ARG A 449 -13.14 10.82 0.25
CA ARG A 449 -12.62 9.44 0.21
C ARG A 449 -11.34 9.30 -0.61
N ILE A 450 -10.96 10.34 -1.34
CA ILE A 450 -9.83 10.34 -2.27
C ILE A 450 -8.83 11.36 -1.76
N SER A 451 -7.55 11.02 -1.83
CA SER A 451 -6.47 11.94 -1.51
C SER A 451 -6.56 13.19 -2.39
N SER A 452 -6.43 14.36 -1.79
CA SER A 452 -6.23 15.64 -2.50
C SER A 452 -4.76 15.85 -2.90
N GLU A 453 -3.87 14.95 -2.52
CA GLU A 453 -2.48 15.05 -2.93
C GLU A 453 -2.37 14.91 -4.45
N PRO A 454 -1.47 15.69 -5.09
CA PRO A 454 -1.29 15.61 -6.52
C PRO A 454 -0.80 14.22 -6.91
N VAL A 455 -1.39 13.69 -7.98
CA VAL A 455 -0.88 12.49 -8.64
C VAL A 455 0.58 12.74 -8.98
N ILE A 456 1.48 11.90 -8.45
CA ILE A 456 2.89 11.93 -8.86
C ILE A 456 2.91 11.37 -10.28
N GLN A 457 2.69 12.24 -11.27
CA GLN A 457 2.89 11.90 -12.66
C GLN A 457 4.39 11.70 -12.85
N LEU A 458 4.79 10.45 -12.96
CA LEU A 458 5.95 10.14 -13.75
C LEU A 458 5.52 10.50 -15.17
N ASP A 459 5.95 11.68 -15.66
CA ASP A 459 5.56 12.23 -16.96
C ASP A 459 5.74 11.20 -18.07
N ASN A 460 4.77 10.32 -18.22
CA ASN A 460 4.69 9.40 -19.35
C ASN A 460 3.26 8.90 -19.54
N PRO A 461 2.49 9.51 -20.45
CA PRO A 461 1.36 8.82 -21.02
C PRO A 461 1.87 7.61 -21.80
N LEU A 462 1.38 6.44 -21.48
CA LEU A 462 1.53 5.24 -22.30
C LEU A 462 0.93 5.43 -23.68
#